data_45b2ba16c072fff4d9af301f1004aabb
#
_entry.id   45b2ba16c072fff4d9af301f1004aabb
#
_cell.length_a   1.000
_cell.length_b   1.000
_cell.length_c   1.000
_cell.angle_alpha   90.00
_cell.angle_beta   90.00
_cell.angle_gamma   90.00
#
_symmetry.space_group_name_H-M   'P 1'
#
loop_
_entity.id
_entity.type
_entity.pdbx_description
1 polymer ?
#
loop_
_entity_poly.entity_id
_entity_poly.type
_entity_poly.pdbx_seq_one_letter_code
_entity_poly.pdbx_strand_id
1 'polypeptide(L)'
;MNLISIATLVIITIGTCFNAIRWQRIAQREHYIPGYISKFYFRWVRSRGLNRFILFITLVLCIVSLFIAYIPIIISVINIYTPVGLSLKSRTSKVDKTERLNRVTYCYYFLVVLVSIFSYTLGYGYFLALAANMFSFFIFDQALRLMFNYEKNKSRPFINDASKKLNSNAIPVIGITGSYSKTTTKNVLAKILDESNNVFVTPESYNNRLGIAK
;
A
#
# COMPACT_ATOMS: atom_id res chain seq x y z
N MET A 1 -7.56 26.58 21.48
CA MET A 1 -6.91 25.25 21.66
C MET A 1 -5.61 25.46 22.41
N ASN A 2 -5.35 24.67 23.45
CA ASN A 2 -4.13 24.82 24.28
C ASN A 2 -2.90 24.31 23.48
N LEU A 3 -1.71 24.85 23.82
CA LEU A 3 -0.43 24.44 23.18
C LEU A 3 -0.21 22.92 23.21
N ILE A 4 -0.62 22.27 24.32
CA ILE A 4 -0.56 20.80 24.47
C ILE A 4 -1.40 20.09 23.40
N SER A 5 -2.60 20.56 23.08
CA SER A 5 -3.46 19.96 22.06
C SER A 5 -2.87 20.10 20.66
N ILE A 6 -2.19 21.21 20.37
CA ILE A 6 -1.50 21.42 19.09
C ILE A 6 -0.32 20.47 18.98
N ALA A 7 0.50 20.37 20.01
CA ALA A 7 1.65 19.46 20.04
C ALA A 7 1.19 17.99 19.87
N THR A 8 0.13 17.58 20.55
CA THR A 8 -0.46 16.25 20.43
C THR A 8 -0.95 15.99 19.00
N LEU A 9 -1.64 16.96 18.38
CA LEU A 9 -2.09 16.88 17.01
C LEU A 9 -0.92 16.65 16.03
N VAL A 10 0.15 17.41 16.17
CA VAL A 10 1.35 17.30 15.33
C VAL A 10 2.00 15.93 15.49
N ILE A 11 2.17 15.45 16.72
CA ILE A 11 2.77 14.14 17.01
C ILE A 11 1.95 13.01 16.40
N ILE A 12 0.61 13.04 16.53
CA ILE A 12 -0.28 12.05 15.95
C ILE A 12 -0.18 12.08 14.41
N THR A 13 -0.15 13.28 13.82
CA THR A 13 -0.03 13.44 12.36
C THR A 13 1.26 12.81 11.85
N ILE A 14 2.39 13.08 12.49
CA ILE A 14 3.69 12.48 12.18
C ILE A 14 3.63 10.95 12.33
N GLY A 15 3.09 10.44 13.43
CA GLY A 15 2.91 9.01 13.68
C GLY A 15 2.05 8.34 12.60
N THR A 16 1.00 9.04 12.14
CA THR A 16 0.16 8.55 11.03
C THR A 16 0.94 8.47 9.72
N CYS A 17 1.78 9.46 9.44
CA CYS A 17 2.65 9.43 8.25
C CYS A 17 3.63 8.24 8.29
N PHE A 18 4.16 7.88 9.45
CA PHE A 18 5.03 6.70 9.59
C PHE A 18 4.33 5.38 9.26
N ASN A 19 3.02 5.27 9.45
CA ASN A 19 2.24 4.10 9.08
C ASN A 19 2.29 3.81 7.56
N ALA A 20 2.58 4.82 6.72
CA ALA A 20 2.76 4.64 5.29
C ALA A 20 3.77 3.54 4.94
N ILE A 21 4.85 3.38 5.71
CA ILE A 21 5.91 2.38 5.47
C ILE A 21 5.32 0.96 5.38
N ARG A 22 4.31 0.65 6.20
CA ARG A 22 3.64 -0.65 6.18
C ARG A 22 2.72 -0.80 4.98
N TRP A 23 1.93 0.25 4.72
CA TRP A 23 0.93 0.23 3.66
C TRP A 23 1.57 0.24 2.27
N GLN A 24 2.68 0.94 2.09
CA GLN A 24 3.49 0.91 0.86
C GLN A 24 3.84 -0.51 0.44
N ARG A 25 4.28 -1.33 1.39
CA ARG A 25 4.68 -2.71 1.14
C ARG A 25 3.50 -3.58 0.73
N ILE A 26 2.37 -3.43 1.42
CA ILE A 26 1.15 -4.17 1.07
C ILE A 26 0.63 -3.71 -0.29
N ALA A 27 0.61 -2.40 -0.54
CA ALA A 27 0.19 -1.85 -1.82
C ALA A 27 1.01 -2.40 -2.99
N GLN A 28 2.33 -2.49 -2.84
CA GLN A 28 3.22 -3.04 -3.86
C GLN A 28 2.98 -4.52 -4.09
N ARG A 29 2.85 -5.31 -3.02
CA ARG A 29 2.55 -6.73 -3.07
C ARG A 29 1.20 -7.02 -3.72
N GLU A 30 0.18 -6.23 -3.43
CA GLU A 30 -1.18 -6.37 -3.96
C GLU A 30 -1.39 -5.53 -5.24
N HIS A 31 -0.30 -5.22 -5.96
CA HIS A 31 -0.32 -4.54 -7.27
C HIS A 31 -1.08 -3.21 -7.30
N TYR A 32 -1.10 -2.48 -6.18
CA TYR A 32 -1.77 -1.17 -6.03
C TYR A 32 -3.30 -1.21 -6.32
N ILE A 33 -3.94 -2.32 -5.99
CA ILE A 33 -5.40 -2.45 -6.17
C ILE A 33 -6.10 -1.79 -4.99
N PRO A 34 -6.99 -0.80 -5.22
CA PRO A 34 -7.72 -0.13 -4.16
C PRO A 34 -8.61 -1.10 -3.37
N GLY A 35 -8.70 -0.92 -2.05
CA GLY A 35 -9.48 -1.73 -1.15
C GLY A 35 -8.78 -2.99 -0.63
N TYR A 36 -7.63 -3.37 -1.19
CA TYR A 36 -6.90 -4.55 -0.75
C TYR A 36 -6.14 -4.35 0.56
N ILE A 37 -5.70 -3.12 0.86
CA ILE A 37 -5.02 -2.82 2.13
C ILE A 37 -6.00 -3.00 3.29
N SER A 38 -7.21 -2.47 3.18
CA SER A 38 -8.26 -2.64 4.18
C SER A 38 -8.65 -4.12 4.36
N LYS A 39 -8.84 -4.86 3.27
CA LYS A 39 -9.10 -6.31 3.32
C LYS A 39 -7.96 -7.07 4.00
N PHE A 40 -6.71 -6.72 3.69
CA PHE A 40 -5.53 -7.31 4.31
C PHE A 40 -5.48 -7.01 5.81
N TYR A 41 -5.70 -5.75 6.21
CA TYR A 41 -5.74 -5.35 7.62
C TYR A 41 -6.76 -6.16 8.42
N PHE A 42 -8.01 -6.23 7.97
CA PHE A 42 -9.05 -6.97 8.68
C PHE A 42 -8.77 -8.47 8.74
N ARG A 43 -8.27 -9.07 7.66
CA ARG A 43 -7.85 -10.48 7.65
C ARG A 43 -6.74 -10.72 8.67
N TRP A 44 -5.74 -9.85 8.73
CA TRP A 44 -4.60 -9.98 9.61
C TRP A 44 -4.98 -9.79 11.09
N VAL A 45 -5.83 -8.82 11.39
CA VAL A 45 -6.37 -8.62 12.75
C VAL A 45 -7.20 -9.82 13.16
N ARG A 46 -8.06 -10.35 12.29
CA ARG A 46 -8.91 -11.51 12.59
C ARG A 46 -8.10 -12.78 12.81
N SER A 47 -7.01 -12.98 12.10
CA SER A 47 -6.19 -14.20 12.16
C SER A 47 -5.37 -14.35 13.44
N ARG A 48 -5.14 -13.27 14.20
CA ARG A 48 -4.28 -13.27 15.39
C ARG A 48 -4.99 -12.69 16.61
N GLY A 49 -5.11 -13.49 17.67
CA GLY A 49 -5.73 -13.07 18.93
C GLY A 49 -5.08 -11.84 19.55
N LEU A 50 -3.75 -11.76 19.50
CA LEU A 50 -2.99 -10.60 19.99
C LEU A 50 -3.42 -9.29 19.30
N ASN A 51 -3.61 -9.28 17.98
CA ASN A 51 -4.03 -8.07 17.28
C ASN A 51 -5.46 -7.66 17.65
N ARG A 52 -6.35 -8.62 17.89
CA ARG A 52 -7.70 -8.33 18.40
C ARG A 52 -7.66 -7.74 19.80
N PHE A 53 -6.82 -8.28 20.66
CA PHE A 53 -6.61 -7.76 22.01
C PHE A 53 -6.04 -6.33 22.01
N ILE A 54 -5.02 -6.06 21.19
CA ILE A 54 -4.45 -4.71 21.05
C ILE A 54 -5.49 -3.74 20.49
N LEU A 55 -6.29 -4.14 19.50
CA LEU A 55 -7.37 -3.31 18.98
C LEU A 55 -8.38 -2.97 20.09
N PHE A 56 -8.77 -3.96 20.90
CA PHE A 56 -9.67 -3.73 22.05
C PHE A 56 -9.07 -2.73 23.05
N ILE A 57 -7.80 -2.92 23.45
CA ILE A 57 -7.10 -1.96 24.33
C ILE A 57 -7.07 -0.56 23.71
N THR A 58 -6.77 -0.47 22.41
CA THR A 58 -6.72 0.83 21.72
C THR A 58 -8.07 1.52 21.76
N LEU A 59 -9.18 0.79 21.59
CA LEU A 59 -10.54 1.36 21.70
C LEU A 59 -10.85 1.84 23.14
N VAL A 60 -10.45 1.08 24.15
CA VAL A 60 -10.59 1.51 25.57
C VAL A 60 -9.76 2.78 25.82
N LEU A 61 -8.52 2.81 25.35
CA LEU A 61 -7.67 4.00 25.48
C LEU A 61 -8.25 5.23 24.75
N CYS A 62 -8.97 5.04 23.65
CA CYS A 62 -9.69 6.13 22.98
C CYS A 62 -10.75 6.78 23.91
N ILE A 63 -11.45 5.98 24.69
CA ILE A 63 -12.41 6.50 25.67
C ILE A 63 -11.66 7.26 26.79
N VAL A 64 -10.57 6.68 27.30
CA VAL A 64 -9.73 7.31 28.33
C VAL A 64 -9.10 8.62 27.84
N SER A 65 -8.83 8.74 26.55
CA SER A 65 -8.26 9.95 25.94
C SER A 65 -9.17 11.18 26.05
N LEU A 66 -10.45 11.00 26.32
CA LEU A 66 -11.38 12.11 26.61
C LEU A 66 -11.04 12.82 27.92
N PHE A 67 -10.42 12.13 28.86
CA PHE A 67 -10.10 12.62 30.18
C PHE A 67 -8.60 12.95 30.36
N ILE A 68 -7.73 12.32 29.56
CA ILE A 68 -6.27 12.39 29.75
C ILE A 68 -5.59 12.76 28.42
N ALA A 69 -5.08 13.96 28.33
CA ALA A 69 -4.59 14.58 27.10
C ALA A 69 -3.36 13.91 26.44
N TYR A 70 -2.57 13.11 27.16
CA TYR A 70 -1.39 12.43 26.59
C TYR A 70 -1.68 11.01 26.08
N ILE A 71 -2.83 10.42 26.40
CA ILE A 71 -3.23 9.09 25.93
C ILE A 71 -3.23 8.98 24.39
N PRO A 72 -3.67 9.99 23.62
CA PRO A 72 -3.62 9.93 22.15
C PRO A 72 -2.23 9.68 21.58
N ILE A 73 -1.19 10.17 22.24
CA ILE A 73 0.21 9.94 21.84
C ILE A 73 0.54 8.45 22.01
N ILE A 74 0.15 7.85 23.13
CA ILE A 74 0.35 6.42 23.39
C ILE A 74 -0.36 5.57 22.32
N ILE A 75 -1.61 5.92 22.00
CA ILE A 75 -2.38 5.25 20.94
C ILE A 75 -1.64 5.36 19.59
N SER A 76 -1.13 6.54 19.26
CA SER A 76 -0.40 6.75 18.02
C SER A 76 0.86 5.87 17.95
N VAL A 77 1.60 5.75 19.05
CA VAL A 77 2.77 4.86 19.15
C VAL A 77 2.37 3.39 18.98
N ILE A 78 1.31 2.93 19.67
CA ILE A 78 0.79 1.57 19.52
C ILE A 78 0.44 1.28 18.05
N ASN A 79 -0.21 2.24 17.37
CA ASN A 79 -0.63 2.07 15.98
C ASN A 79 0.54 2.01 14.98
N ILE A 80 1.70 2.60 15.30
CA ILE A 80 2.92 2.41 14.49
C ILE A 80 3.36 0.94 14.48
N TYR A 81 3.15 0.21 15.57
CA TYR A 81 3.55 -1.20 15.69
C TYR A 81 2.45 -2.20 15.33
N THR A 82 1.22 -1.76 15.13
CA THR A 82 0.09 -2.62 14.77
C THR A 82 -0.19 -2.60 13.26
N PRO A 83 -0.66 -3.71 12.69
CA PRO A 83 -0.86 -5.02 13.32
C PRO A 83 0.46 -5.75 13.58
N VAL A 84 0.58 -6.36 14.75
CA VAL A 84 1.77 -7.10 15.17
C VAL A 84 2.02 -8.31 14.27
N GLY A 85 3.28 -8.57 13.98
CA GLY A 85 3.71 -9.67 13.10
C GLY A 85 3.78 -9.29 11.63
N LEU A 86 3.40 -8.06 11.26
CA LEU A 86 3.70 -7.49 9.95
C LEU A 86 5.06 -6.78 10.03
N SER A 87 6.10 -7.42 9.53
CA SER A 87 7.47 -6.87 9.57
C SER A 87 7.58 -5.55 8.80
N LEU A 88 8.26 -4.57 9.38
CA LEU A 88 8.63 -3.32 8.70
C LEU A 88 9.74 -3.55 7.66
N LYS A 89 10.63 -4.52 7.94
CA LYS A 89 11.67 -4.94 7.00
C LYS A 89 11.23 -6.19 6.26
N SER A 90 11.52 -6.24 4.97
CA SER A 90 11.28 -7.43 4.15
C SER A 90 12.24 -8.56 4.55
N ARG A 91 11.74 -9.80 4.59
CA ARG A 91 12.57 -11.00 4.67
C ARG A 91 13.07 -11.45 3.30
N THR A 92 12.36 -11.12 2.24
CA THR A 92 12.60 -11.67 0.89
C THR A 92 12.86 -10.62 -0.19
N SER A 93 12.34 -9.39 -0.06
CA SER A 93 12.54 -8.33 -1.04
C SER A 93 12.50 -6.95 -0.40
N LYS A 94 13.31 -6.02 -0.87
CA LYS A 94 13.21 -4.60 -0.51
C LYS A 94 11.96 -4.01 -1.17
N VAL A 95 11.41 -2.96 -0.55
CA VAL A 95 10.35 -2.16 -1.17
C VAL A 95 11.01 -1.28 -2.22
N ASP A 96 10.71 -1.50 -3.49
CA ASP A 96 11.23 -0.68 -4.57
C ASP A 96 10.54 0.68 -4.57
N LYS A 97 11.32 1.74 -4.44
CA LYS A 97 10.82 3.12 -4.48
C LYS A 97 10.51 3.51 -5.93
N THR A 98 9.38 3.00 -6.44
CA THR A 98 8.90 3.38 -7.77
C THR A 98 8.22 4.75 -7.73
N GLU A 99 8.23 5.47 -8.85
CA GLU A 99 7.49 6.75 -8.97
C GLU A 99 6.01 6.60 -8.62
N ARG A 100 5.39 5.48 -8.99
CA ARG A 100 3.99 5.18 -8.63
C ARG A 100 3.80 5.11 -7.13
N LEU A 101 4.68 4.40 -6.42
CA LEU A 101 4.65 4.30 -4.96
C LEU A 101 4.79 5.67 -4.31
N ASN A 102 5.73 6.48 -4.80
CA ASN A 102 5.96 7.83 -4.28
C ASN A 102 4.72 8.71 -4.44
N ARG A 103 4.10 8.73 -5.64
CA ARG A 103 2.87 9.52 -5.89
C ARG A 103 1.72 9.12 -4.97
N VAL A 104 1.47 7.81 -4.80
CA VAL A 104 0.44 7.32 -3.88
C VAL A 104 0.76 7.72 -2.44
N THR A 105 2.03 7.65 -2.04
CA THR A 105 2.46 8.02 -0.68
C THR A 105 2.31 9.52 -0.43
N TYR A 106 2.66 10.37 -1.39
CA TYR A 106 2.43 11.82 -1.27
C TYR A 106 0.94 12.16 -1.20
N CYS A 107 0.10 11.47 -1.99
CA CYS A 107 -1.34 11.60 -1.89
C CYS A 107 -1.86 11.20 -0.49
N TYR A 108 -1.34 10.12 0.07
CA TYR A 108 -1.66 9.71 1.44
C TYR A 108 -1.24 10.77 2.46
N TYR A 109 -0.02 11.30 2.37
CA TYR A 109 0.44 12.37 3.27
C TYR A 109 -0.43 13.61 3.18
N PHE A 110 -0.79 13.99 1.96
CA PHE A 110 -1.71 15.10 1.73
C PHE A 110 -3.06 14.88 2.43
N LEU A 111 -3.66 13.70 2.29
CA LEU A 111 -4.93 13.35 2.96
C LEU A 111 -4.80 13.38 4.48
N VAL A 112 -3.70 12.85 5.03
CA VAL A 112 -3.44 12.86 6.49
C VAL A 112 -3.34 14.30 7.01
N VAL A 113 -2.56 15.15 6.33
CA VAL A 113 -2.41 16.56 6.71
C VAL A 113 -3.74 17.30 6.60
N LEU A 114 -4.51 17.04 5.54
CA LEU A 114 -5.83 17.64 5.34
C LEU A 114 -6.79 17.27 6.49
N VAL A 115 -6.86 16.01 6.89
CA VAL A 115 -7.68 15.59 8.03
C VAL A 115 -7.21 16.26 9.34
N SER A 116 -5.90 16.43 9.52
CA SER A 116 -5.35 17.11 10.70
C SER A 116 -5.71 18.61 10.72
N ILE A 117 -5.68 19.28 9.57
CA ILE A 117 -6.13 20.67 9.44
C ILE A 117 -7.64 20.78 9.76
N PHE A 118 -8.45 19.88 9.22
CA PHE A 118 -9.88 19.82 9.53
C PHE A 118 -10.13 19.58 11.01
N SER A 119 -9.36 18.69 11.63
CA SER A 119 -9.45 18.44 13.08
C SER A 119 -9.21 19.72 13.91
N TYR A 120 -8.26 20.52 13.47
CA TYR A 120 -7.93 21.80 14.11
C TYR A 120 -9.02 22.85 13.88
N THR A 121 -9.44 23.07 12.62
CA THR A 121 -10.35 24.17 12.24
C THR A 121 -11.79 23.97 12.74
N LEU A 122 -12.24 22.71 12.81
CA LEU A 122 -13.59 22.39 13.30
C LEU A 122 -13.66 22.32 14.85
N GLY A 123 -12.57 22.61 15.55
CA GLY A 123 -12.55 22.62 17.02
C GLY A 123 -12.54 21.21 17.66
N TYR A 124 -12.40 20.14 16.86
CA TYR A 124 -12.30 18.76 17.38
C TYR A 124 -10.92 18.45 17.99
N GLY A 125 -10.03 19.43 18.06
CA GLY A 125 -8.69 19.25 18.61
C GLY A 125 -7.89 18.20 17.86
N TYR A 126 -7.51 17.12 18.53
CA TYR A 126 -6.75 16.02 17.94
C TYR A 126 -7.60 14.77 17.58
N PHE A 127 -8.91 14.77 17.84
CA PHE A 127 -9.74 13.56 17.74
C PHE A 127 -9.85 13.02 16.31
N LEU A 128 -10.05 13.89 15.31
CA LEU A 128 -10.09 13.43 13.92
C LEU A 128 -8.72 12.93 13.44
N ALA A 129 -7.63 13.55 13.90
CA ALA A 129 -6.29 13.07 13.61
C ALA A 129 -6.02 11.71 14.27
N LEU A 130 -6.53 11.48 15.48
CA LEU A 130 -6.46 10.18 16.15
C LEU A 130 -7.26 9.12 15.40
N ALA A 131 -8.46 9.45 14.95
CA ALA A 131 -9.25 8.56 14.08
C ALA A 131 -8.50 8.25 12.77
N ALA A 132 -7.89 9.26 12.14
CA ALA A 132 -7.07 9.07 10.95
C ALA A 132 -5.86 8.15 11.22
N ASN A 133 -5.24 8.26 12.38
CA ASN A 133 -4.15 7.38 12.80
C ASN A 133 -4.62 5.92 12.91
N MET A 134 -5.76 5.67 13.55
CA MET A 134 -6.34 4.33 13.69
C MET A 134 -6.77 3.73 12.35
N PHE A 135 -7.34 4.55 11.46
CA PHE A 135 -7.80 4.16 10.13
C PHE A 135 -6.81 4.49 9.02
N SER A 136 -5.52 4.58 9.32
CA SER A 136 -4.47 4.91 8.35
C SER A 136 -4.43 3.97 7.15
N PHE A 137 -4.75 2.69 7.33
CA PHE A 137 -4.92 1.71 6.26
C PHE A 137 -6.02 2.10 5.27
N PHE A 138 -7.13 2.63 5.77
CA PHE A 138 -8.25 3.08 4.95
C PHE A 138 -7.90 4.36 4.17
N ILE A 139 -7.21 5.32 4.82
CA ILE A 139 -6.74 6.54 4.14
C ILE A 139 -5.76 6.19 3.02
N PHE A 140 -4.91 5.18 3.21
CA PHE A 140 -4.01 4.73 2.15
C PHE A 140 -4.78 4.07 0.99
N ASP A 141 -5.85 3.33 1.27
CA ASP A 141 -6.74 2.81 0.24
C ASP A 141 -7.46 3.93 -0.54
N GLN A 142 -7.85 5.03 0.12
CA GLN A 142 -8.41 6.20 -0.59
C GLN A 142 -7.35 6.87 -1.48
N ALA A 143 -6.11 7.00 -1.02
CA ALA A 143 -5.02 7.49 -1.86
C ALA A 143 -4.81 6.61 -3.11
N LEU A 144 -4.89 5.29 -2.95
CA LEU A 144 -4.86 4.36 -4.09
C LEU A 144 -6.03 4.59 -5.05
N ARG A 145 -7.25 4.78 -4.54
CA ARG A 145 -8.44 5.05 -5.37
C ARG A 145 -8.32 6.35 -6.16
N LEU A 146 -7.89 7.42 -5.52
CA LEU A 146 -7.69 8.72 -6.17
C LEU A 146 -6.63 8.64 -7.28
N MET A 147 -5.54 7.93 -7.03
CA MET A 147 -4.46 7.78 -8.01
C MET A 147 -4.73 6.70 -9.07
N PHE A 148 -5.73 5.84 -8.89
CA PHE A 148 -5.96 4.67 -9.76
C PHE A 148 -6.18 5.05 -11.23
N ASN A 149 -7.08 5.98 -11.49
CA ASN A 149 -7.40 6.41 -12.85
C ASN A 149 -6.22 7.15 -13.51
N TYR A 150 -5.53 7.98 -12.74
CA TYR A 150 -4.32 8.66 -13.21
C TYR A 150 -3.24 7.66 -13.64
N GLU A 151 -2.92 6.69 -12.79
CA GLU A 151 -1.90 5.67 -13.09
C GLU A 151 -2.31 4.76 -14.25
N LYS A 152 -3.58 4.40 -14.34
CA LYS A 152 -4.14 3.65 -15.45
C LYS A 152 -3.99 4.41 -16.78
N ASN A 153 -4.33 5.69 -16.78
CA ASN A 153 -4.22 6.52 -17.98
C ASN A 153 -2.76 6.75 -18.39
N LYS A 154 -1.87 6.96 -17.41
CA LYS A 154 -0.42 7.10 -17.68
C LYS A 154 0.20 5.84 -18.27
N SER A 155 -0.27 4.65 -17.89
CA SER A 155 0.27 3.38 -18.39
C SER A 155 -0.34 2.92 -19.72
N ARG A 156 -1.54 3.42 -20.08
CA ARG A 156 -2.28 3.03 -21.29
C ARG A 156 -1.49 3.17 -22.60
N PRO A 157 -0.81 4.28 -22.88
CA PRO A 157 -0.06 4.45 -24.13
C PRO A 157 0.97 3.33 -24.32
N PHE A 158 1.77 3.06 -23.30
CA PHE A 158 2.80 2.01 -23.35
C PHE A 158 2.23 0.63 -23.63
N ILE A 159 1.10 0.29 -22.98
CA ILE A 159 0.43 -0.99 -23.19
C ILE A 159 -0.16 -1.08 -24.61
N ASN A 160 -0.77 -0.01 -25.09
CA ASN A 160 -1.35 0.05 -26.42
C ASN A 160 -0.28 -0.05 -27.51
N ASP A 161 0.85 0.62 -27.34
CA ASP A 161 1.96 0.61 -28.29
C ASP A 161 2.59 -0.79 -28.36
N ALA A 162 2.80 -1.45 -27.20
CA ALA A 162 3.29 -2.82 -27.18
C ALA A 162 2.29 -3.78 -27.85
N SER A 163 0.99 -3.64 -27.59
CA SER A 163 -0.06 -4.44 -28.23
C SER A 163 -0.10 -4.24 -29.73
N LYS A 164 0.03 -3.00 -30.20
CA LYS A 164 0.10 -2.69 -31.65
C LYS A 164 1.30 -3.37 -32.32
N LYS A 165 2.48 -3.27 -31.70
CA LYS A 165 3.71 -3.90 -32.20
C LYS A 165 3.58 -5.43 -32.31
N LEU A 166 3.00 -6.07 -31.30
CA LEU A 166 2.77 -7.52 -31.36
C LEU A 166 1.79 -7.90 -32.46
N ASN A 167 0.68 -7.17 -32.58
CA ASN A 167 -0.37 -7.48 -33.57
C ASN A 167 0.10 -7.19 -35.02
N SER A 168 0.84 -6.09 -35.23
CA SER A 168 1.32 -5.74 -36.58
C SER A 168 2.36 -6.69 -37.10
N ASN A 169 3.13 -7.34 -36.27
CA ASN A 169 4.17 -8.30 -36.67
C ASN A 169 3.70 -9.77 -36.62
N ALA A 170 2.42 -10.02 -36.27
CA ALA A 170 1.83 -11.36 -36.12
C ALA A 170 2.71 -12.31 -35.28
N ILE A 171 3.37 -11.80 -34.24
CA ILE A 171 4.30 -12.57 -33.39
C ILE A 171 3.49 -13.56 -32.55
N PRO A 172 3.76 -14.89 -32.63
CA PRO A 172 3.12 -15.85 -31.75
C PRO A 172 3.47 -15.60 -30.29
N VAL A 173 2.47 -15.52 -29.40
CA VAL A 173 2.65 -15.28 -27.97
C VAL A 173 2.20 -16.49 -27.17
N ILE A 174 3.09 -17.07 -26.37
CA ILE A 174 2.79 -18.18 -25.48
C ILE A 174 2.64 -17.66 -24.05
N GLY A 175 1.44 -17.75 -23.51
CA GLY A 175 1.12 -17.37 -22.13
C GLY A 175 1.20 -18.57 -21.18
N ILE A 176 2.05 -18.45 -20.13
CA ILE A 176 2.21 -19.50 -19.12
C ILE A 176 1.54 -19.04 -17.83
N THR A 177 0.53 -19.79 -17.36
CA THR A 177 -0.17 -19.58 -16.11
C THR A 177 0.03 -20.74 -15.15
N GLY A 178 -0.10 -20.49 -13.85
CA GLY A 178 0.02 -21.53 -12.81
C GLY A 178 0.39 -20.95 -11.45
N SER A 179 0.18 -21.72 -10.41
CA SER A 179 0.53 -21.32 -9.02
C SER A 179 2.03 -21.43 -8.75
N TYR A 180 2.69 -22.42 -9.35
CA TYR A 180 4.13 -22.69 -9.17
C TYR A 180 4.82 -22.87 -10.52
N SER A 181 6.16 -22.81 -10.51
CA SER A 181 7.06 -23.16 -11.61
C SER A 181 6.90 -22.40 -12.94
N LYS A 182 6.11 -21.31 -12.98
CA LYS A 182 5.92 -20.52 -14.22
C LYS A 182 7.23 -20.06 -14.84
N THR A 183 8.16 -19.55 -14.01
CA THR A 183 9.47 -19.07 -14.48
C THR A 183 10.35 -20.22 -14.99
N THR A 184 10.33 -21.37 -14.32
CA THR A 184 11.07 -22.55 -14.76
C THR A 184 10.52 -23.08 -16.08
N THR A 185 9.20 -23.22 -16.18
CA THR A 185 8.52 -23.66 -17.42
C THR A 185 8.82 -22.72 -18.59
N LYS A 186 8.78 -21.40 -18.32
CA LYS A 186 9.13 -20.36 -19.30
C LYS A 186 10.55 -20.56 -19.84
N ASN A 187 11.52 -20.75 -18.96
CA ASN A 187 12.91 -20.87 -19.36
C ASN A 187 13.22 -22.19 -20.07
N VAL A 188 12.56 -23.30 -19.67
CA VAL A 188 12.69 -24.59 -20.34
C VAL A 188 12.08 -24.52 -21.73
N LEU A 189 10.85 -24.00 -21.86
CA LEU A 189 10.18 -23.86 -23.13
C LEU A 189 10.95 -22.95 -24.09
N ALA A 190 11.53 -21.87 -23.58
CA ALA A 190 12.37 -20.99 -24.37
C ALA A 190 13.57 -21.72 -24.99
N LYS A 191 14.27 -22.53 -24.19
CA LYS A 191 15.42 -23.33 -24.68
C LYS A 191 15.02 -24.31 -25.75
N ILE A 192 13.86 -24.96 -25.61
CA ILE A 192 13.36 -25.92 -26.62
C ILE A 192 13.02 -25.22 -27.95
N LEU A 193 12.36 -24.06 -27.85
CA LEU A 193 11.93 -23.33 -29.04
C LEU A 193 13.08 -22.57 -29.74
N ASP A 194 14.12 -22.19 -29.01
CA ASP A 194 15.25 -21.43 -29.52
C ASP A 194 16.11 -22.21 -30.52
N GLU A 195 15.98 -23.55 -30.55
CA GLU A 195 16.64 -24.40 -31.53
C GLU A 195 16.13 -24.19 -32.99
N SER A 196 14.88 -23.74 -33.13
CA SER A 196 14.21 -23.60 -34.45
C SER A 196 13.60 -22.21 -34.68
N ASN A 197 13.54 -21.36 -33.67
CA ASN A 197 12.89 -20.04 -33.72
C ASN A 197 13.71 -18.99 -32.95
N ASN A 198 13.57 -17.72 -33.33
CA ASN A 198 14.11 -16.61 -32.56
C ASN A 198 13.15 -16.31 -31.41
N VAL A 199 13.52 -16.65 -30.17
CA VAL A 199 12.64 -16.62 -29.01
C VAL A 199 12.97 -15.43 -28.09
N PHE A 200 12.00 -14.59 -27.85
CA PHE A 200 12.09 -13.55 -26.81
C PHE A 200 11.40 -13.99 -25.53
N VAL A 201 12.09 -13.90 -24.42
CA VAL A 201 11.57 -14.28 -23.09
C VAL A 201 11.48 -13.06 -22.20
N THR A 202 10.34 -12.86 -21.54
CA THR A 202 10.21 -11.76 -20.56
C THR A 202 11.26 -11.88 -19.46
N PRO A 203 12.00 -10.78 -19.12
CA PRO A 203 13.03 -10.83 -18.08
C PRO A 203 12.44 -11.26 -16.72
N GLU A 204 13.24 -11.94 -15.94
CA GLU A 204 12.92 -12.35 -14.55
C GLU A 204 11.50 -12.91 -14.36
N SER A 205 10.77 -12.40 -13.38
CA SER A 205 9.38 -12.76 -13.06
C SER A 205 8.37 -11.71 -13.49
N TYR A 206 8.63 -10.98 -14.59
CA TYR A 206 7.70 -9.98 -15.10
C TYR A 206 6.37 -10.62 -15.46
N ASN A 207 5.32 -10.31 -14.66
CA ASN A 207 3.99 -10.92 -14.75
C ASN A 207 2.87 -9.87 -14.76
N ASN A 208 3.20 -8.59 -14.82
CA ASN A 208 2.23 -7.51 -14.91
C ASN A 208 2.27 -6.84 -16.29
N ARG A 209 1.16 -6.18 -16.67
CA ARG A 209 0.99 -5.58 -18.00
C ARG A 209 2.11 -4.60 -18.40
N LEU A 210 2.60 -3.78 -17.47
CA LEU A 210 3.68 -2.84 -17.73
C LEU A 210 5.04 -3.52 -17.88
N GLY A 211 5.30 -4.56 -17.09
CA GLY A 211 6.52 -5.34 -17.20
C GLY A 211 6.62 -6.11 -18.50
N ILE A 212 5.47 -6.58 -19.04
CA ILE A 212 5.41 -7.27 -20.34
C ILE A 212 5.51 -6.27 -21.50
N ALA A 213 4.99 -5.04 -21.33
CA ALA A 213 4.99 -4.00 -22.35
C ALA A 213 6.32 -3.22 -22.47
N LYS A 214 7.28 -3.44 -21.59
CA LYS A 214 8.64 -2.89 -21.66
C LYS A 214 9.50 -3.66 -22.63
#